data_d8684171df660ca2aa34dfe603c16c8f
#
_entry.id   d8684171df660ca2aa34dfe603c16c8f
#
_cell.length_a   1.000
_cell.length_b   1.000
_cell.length_c   1.000
_cell.angle_alpha   90.00
_cell.angle_beta   90.00
_cell.angle_gamma   90.00
#
_symmetry.space_group_name_H-M   'P 1'
#
loop_
_entity.id
_entity.type
_entity.pdbx_description
1 polymer ?
#
loop_
_entity_poly.entity_id
_entity_poly.type
_entity_poly.pdbx_seq_one_letter_code
_entity_poly.pdbx_strand_id
1 'polypeptide(L)' 'MARKIDPADLIGPTEVAPIIGLTNPRGVSVYRRRHSDFPVPIVEKEQCVLWLRSEIEAWKAERS' A
#
# COMPACT_ATOMS: atom_id res chain seq x y z
N MET A 1 9.10 -20.80 4.65
CA MET A 1 7.82 -21.20 4.08
C MET A 1 7.27 -20.12 3.17
N ALA A 2 6.95 -20.46 1.96
CA ALA A 2 6.49 -19.46 0.98
C ALA A 2 5.10 -18.95 1.37
N ARG A 3 4.97 -17.64 1.41
CA ARG A 3 3.70 -17.00 1.68
C ARG A 3 2.87 -17.00 0.41
N LYS A 4 1.68 -17.55 0.48
CA LYS A 4 0.81 -17.60 -0.68
C LYS A 4 0.13 -16.24 -0.82
N ILE A 5 0.48 -15.52 -1.87
CA ILE A 5 -0.08 -14.20 -2.13
C ILE A 5 -1.25 -14.36 -3.09
N ASP A 6 -2.42 -13.87 -2.66
CA ASP A 6 -3.60 -13.86 -3.49
C ASP A 6 -3.52 -12.66 -4.44
N PRO A 7 -3.51 -12.88 -5.76
CA PRO A 7 -3.47 -11.75 -6.71
C PRO A 7 -4.60 -10.75 -6.51
N ALA A 8 -5.73 -11.19 -5.99
CA ALA A 8 -6.85 -10.28 -5.72
C ALA A 8 -6.56 -9.34 -4.55
N ASP A 9 -5.57 -9.66 -3.73
CA ASP A 9 -5.18 -8.82 -2.60
C ASP A 9 -4.10 -7.80 -2.98
N LEU A 10 -3.61 -7.85 -4.20
CA LEU A 10 -2.62 -6.88 -4.69
C LEU A 10 -3.32 -5.62 -5.17
N ILE A 11 -2.89 -4.47 -4.63
CA ILE A 11 -3.50 -3.19 -4.99
C ILE A 11 -2.42 -2.17 -5.30
N GLY A 12 -2.75 -1.29 -6.25
CA GLY A 12 -1.85 -0.20 -6.61
C GLY A 12 -2.16 1.09 -5.87
N PRO A 13 -1.42 2.16 -6.18
CA PRO A 13 -1.61 3.45 -5.49
C PRO A 13 -3.03 4.00 -5.59
N THR A 14 -3.70 3.75 -6.71
CA THR A 14 -5.08 4.21 -6.90
C THR A 14 -6.02 3.62 -5.86
N GLU A 15 -5.79 2.38 -5.46
CA GLU A 15 -6.61 1.73 -4.45
C GLU A 15 -6.10 1.99 -3.05
N VAL A 16 -4.79 2.17 -2.89
CA VAL A 16 -4.19 2.48 -1.60
C VAL A 16 -4.64 3.85 -1.09
N ALA A 17 -4.68 4.84 -1.98
CA ALA A 17 -5.00 6.22 -1.60
C ALA A 17 -6.29 6.33 -0.76
N PRO A 18 -7.44 5.81 -1.21
CA PRO A 18 -8.65 5.93 -0.41
C PRO A 18 -8.58 5.18 0.92
N ILE A 19 -7.82 4.09 0.98
CA ILE A 19 -7.69 3.34 2.23
C ILE A 19 -6.98 4.17 3.29
N ILE A 20 -5.96 4.91 2.89
CA ILE A 20 -5.20 5.75 3.83
C ILE A 20 -5.72 7.18 3.92
N GLY A 21 -6.85 7.45 3.29
CA GLY A 21 -7.52 8.74 3.41
C GLY A 21 -7.07 9.81 2.43
N LEU A 22 -6.43 9.41 1.34
CA LEU A 22 -6.01 10.34 0.31
C LEU A 22 -7.01 10.34 -0.85
N THR A 23 -7.12 11.46 -1.54
CA THR A 23 -8.00 11.59 -2.69
C THR A 23 -7.23 11.44 -4.01
N ASN A 24 -5.90 11.52 -3.95
CA ASN A 24 -5.05 11.49 -5.15
C ASN A 24 -3.99 10.41 -4.99
N PRO A 25 -3.90 9.45 -5.95
CA PRO A 25 -2.87 8.39 -5.88
C PRO A 25 -1.44 8.92 -5.86
N ARG A 26 -1.21 10.10 -6.41
CA ARG A 26 0.13 10.71 -6.37
C ARG A 26 0.57 11.04 -4.96
N GLY A 27 -0.38 11.26 -4.06
CA GLY A 27 -0.08 11.53 -2.67
C GLY A 27 0.49 10.34 -1.92
N VAL A 28 0.32 9.13 -2.45
CA VAL A 28 0.83 7.92 -1.81
C VAL A 28 2.35 7.98 -1.66
N SER A 29 3.06 8.46 -2.68
CA SER A 29 4.52 8.58 -2.61
C SER A 29 4.97 9.51 -1.50
N VAL A 30 4.31 10.65 -1.37
CA VAL A 30 4.63 11.63 -0.33
C VAL A 30 4.26 11.08 1.04
N TYR A 31 3.10 10.42 1.13
CA TYR A 31 2.63 9.82 2.37
C TYR A 31 3.63 8.75 2.85
N ARG A 32 4.07 7.91 1.94
CA ARG A 32 5.03 6.86 2.22
C ARG A 32 6.36 7.42 2.73
N ARG A 33 6.80 8.55 2.20
CA ARG A 33 8.01 9.22 2.66
C ARG A 33 7.89 9.73 4.08
N ARG A 34 6.72 10.26 4.42
CA ARG A 34 6.47 10.84 5.73
C ARG A 34 6.32 9.79 6.83
N HIS A 35 5.91 8.59 6.44
CA HIS A 35 5.67 7.51 7.39
C HIS A 35 6.67 6.39 7.13
N SER A 36 7.77 6.39 7.86
CA SER A 36 8.84 5.42 7.68
C SER A 36 8.40 3.99 7.98
N ASP A 37 7.33 3.82 8.73
CA ASP A 37 6.77 2.52 9.06
C ASP A 37 5.70 2.04 8.07
N PHE A 38 5.52 2.78 6.98
CA PHE A 38 4.54 2.41 5.95
C PHE A 38 4.92 1.07 5.33
N PRO A 39 3.92 0.19 5.05
CA PRO A 39 4.22 -1.13 4.50
C PRO A 39 5.04 -1.06 3.22
N VAL A 40 5.96 -1.99 3.08
CA VAL A 40 6.81 -2.08 1.90
C VAL A 40 6.01 -2.74 0.77
N PRO A 41 6.08 -2.22 -0.47
CA PRO A 41 5.37 -2.86 -1.57
C PRO A 41 5.91 -4.25 -1.86
N ILE A 42 5.00 -5.15 -2.24
CA ILE A 42 5.35 -6.51 -2.62
C ILE A 42 6.02 -6.50 -4.01
N VAL A 43 5.50 -5.65 -4.89
CA VAL A 43 6.08 -5.46 -6.22
C VAL A 43 6.45 -4.00 -6.36
N GLU A 44 7.69 -3.75 -6.76
CA GLU A 44 8.16 -2.38 -6.97
C GLU A 44 8.96 -2.31 -8.26
N LYS A 45 8.31 -1.90 -9.33
CA LYS A 45 8.93 -1.67 -10.62
C LYS A 45 8.65 -0.24 -11.05
N GLU A 46 9.39 0.23 -12.06
CA GLU A 46 9.34 1.63 -12.49
C GLU A 46 7.93 2.21 -12.62
N GLN A 47 7.02 1.43 -13.20
CA GLN A 47 5.66 1.92 -13.44
C GLN A 47 4.60 1.09 -12.72
N CYS A 48 5.03 0.20 -11.86
CA CYS A 48 4.10 -0.72 -11.23
C CYS A 48 4.53 -0.97 -9.79
N VAL A 49 3.78 -0.40 -8.86
CA VAL A 49 4.02 -0.60 -7.43
C VAL A 49 2.76 -1.19 -6.84
N LEU A 50 2.88 -2.35 -6.22
CA LEU A 50 1.72 -3.06 -5.66
C LEU A 50 1.97 -3.42 -4.20
N TRP A 51 0.92 -3.27 -3.40
CA TRP A 51 0.92 -3.65 -1.98
C TRP A 51 -0.11 -4.74 -1.76
N LEU A 52 -0.02 -5.39 -0.61
CA LEU A 52 -1.09 -6.25 -0.14
C LEU A 52 -2.13 -5.39 0.57
N ARG A 53 -3.39 -5.51 0.15
CA ARG A 53 -4.49 -4.74 0.77
C ARG A 53 -4.55 -4.99 2.28
N SER A 54 -4.42 -6.25 2.67
CA SER A 54 -4.49 -6.60 4.09
C SER A 54 -3.43 -5.90 4.91
N GLU A 55 -2.23 -5.74 4.36
CA GLU A 55 -1.17 -5.04 5.06
C GLU A 55 -1.44 -3.55 5.19
N ILE A 56 -1.98 -2.95 4.13
CA ILE A 56 -2.33 -1.53 4.15
C ILE A 56 -3.46 -1.28 5.16
N GLU A 57 -4.47 -2.12 5.16
CA GLU A 57 -5.60 -1.98 6.07
C GLU A 57 -5.17 -2.17 7.52
N ALA A 58 -4.33 -3.17 7.77
CA ALA A 58 -3.82 -3.41 9.11
C ALA A 58 -2.99 -2.24 9.62
N TRP A 59 -2.13 -1.70 8.76
CA TRP A 59 -1.30 -0.55 9.13
C TRP A 59 -2.17 0.66 9.47
N LYS A 60 -3.17 0.92 8.65
CA LYS A 60 -4.09 2.04 8.88
C LYS A 60 -4.89 1.85 10.16
N ALA A 61 -5.33 0.64 10.43
CA ALA A 61 -6.09 0.33 11.64
C ALA A 61 -5.26 0.59 12.90
N GLU A 62 -3.97 0.31 12.85
CA GLU A 62 -3.09 0.55 13.99
C GLU A 62 -2.90 2.04 14.26
N ARG A 63 -3.03 2.87 13.23
CA ARG A 63 -2.80 4.31 13.37
C ARG A 63 -4.07 5.10 13.66
N SER A 64 -5.22 4.51 13.49
CA SER A 64 -6.49 5.24 13.72
C SER A 64 -7.02 5.13 15.13
#